data_d7ac840866c130fef6acb9eec8bcefa8
#
_entry.id   d7ac840866c130fef6acb9eec8bcefa8
#
_cell.length_a   1.000
_cell.length_b   1.000
_cell.length_c   1.000
_cell.angle_alpha   90.00
_cell.angle_beta   90.00
_cell.angle_gamma   90.00
#
_symmetry.space_group_name_H-M   'P 1'
#
loop_
_entity.id
_entity.type
_entity.pdbx_description
1 polymer ?
#
loop_
_entity_poly.entity_id
_entity_poly.type
_entity_poly.pdbx_seq_one_letter_code
_entity_poly.pdbx_strand_id
1 'polypeptide(L)'
;MLRKQVEEKQGNTDITAYSGAKMVIRCADGNPRNLIKIFNSMFSLLSNEQLKKIGNGERVEISKKSQTRALQSLSDITLSQVKSFPEIGPQLYSFLLATGNYLHDRFYKRMLTTDQVSSINIDKSISDLEWRLVEIAVGNGLLHFNSVHRNVDDLPTKEGTYRLSFSLSPRFLLLPRKGKAVDFLTIKRYYSGDQMCYEDIENMLSNQLNLFDEEGG
;
A
#
# COMPACT_ATOMS: atom_id res chain seq x y z
N MET A 1 16.40 6.81 1.44
CA MET A 1 16.71 5.74 0.49
C MET A 1 15.59 5.56 -0.54
N LEU A 2 14.36 5.16 -0.16
CA LEU A 2 13.24 4.97 -1.10
C LEU A 2 12.95 6.21 -1.97
N ARG A 3 12.84 7.40 -1.36
CA ARG A 3 12.61 8.65 -2.07
C ARG A 3 13.68 8.92 -3.13
N LYS A 4 14.94 8.74 -2.78
CA LYS A 4 16.06 8.89 -3.70
C LYS A 4 15.96 7.90 -4.88
N GLN A 5 15.58 6.63 -4.61
CA GLN A 5 15.40 5.63 -5.66
C GLN A 5 14.21 5.95 -6.60
N VAL A 6 13.13 6.56 -6.07
CA VAL A 6 11.98 6.98 -6.89
C VAL A 6 12.33 8.23 -7.71
N GLU A 7 13.08 9.17 -7.14
CA GLU A 7 13.58 10.35 -7.84
C GLU A 7 14.60 9.97 -8.93
N GLU A 8 15.45 8.96 -8.67
CA GLU A 8 16.43 8.44 -9.62
C GLU A 8 15.83 7.56 -10.71
N LYS A 9 14.57 7.10 -10.57
CA LYS A 9 13.88 6.27 -11.57
C LYS A 9 13.58 6.99 -12.90
N GLN A 10 13.72 8.30 -12.97
CA GLN A 10 13.79 9.02 -14.26
C GLN A 10 14.98 8.57 -15.12
N GLY A 11 15.83 7.64 -14.61
CA GLY A 11 16.99 7.08 -15.28
C GLY A 11 17.11 5.56 -15.12
N ASN A 12 16.05 4.77 -15.37
CA ASN A 12 16.13 3.30 -15.55
C ASN A 12 16.67 2.46 -14.38
N THR A 13 16.56 2.92 -13.13
CA THR A 13 17.04 2.18 -11.96
C THR A 13 15.90 1.44 -11.26
N ASP A 14 16.01 0.12 -11.15
CA ASP A 14 15.01 -0.70 -10.44
C ASP A 14 14.87 -0.31 -8.97
N ILE A 15 13.65 -0.14 -8.50
CA ILE A 15 13.36 0.07 -7.07
C ILE A 15 13.68 -1.23 -6.32
N THR A 16 14.60 -1.17 -5.36
CA THR A 16 14.96 -2.29 -4.48
C THR A 16 14.65 -2.03 -3.01
N ALA A 17 13.85 -0.99 -2.75
CA ALA A 17 13.61 -0.49 -1.39
C ALA A 17 12.82 -1.45 -0.50
N TYR A 18 11.97 -2.31 -1.11
CA TYR A 18 11.18 -3.28 -0.37
C TYR A 18 11.89 -4.63 -0.27
N SER A 19 13.08 -4.64 0.34
CA SER A 19 13.90 -5.85 0.48
C SER A 19 14.50 -5.98 1.87
N GLY A 20 14.88 -7.21 2.22
CA GLY A 20 15.44 -7.60 3.51
C GLY A 20 14.37 -8.00 4.54
N ALA A 21 14.75 -8.88 5.45
CA ALA A 21 13.83 -9.53 6.41
C ALA A 21 12.95 -8.51 7.18
N LYS A 22 13.55 -7.42 7.65
CA LYS A 22 12.82 -6.37 8.39
C LYS A 22 11.72 -5.73 7.55
N MET A 23 11.97 -5.51 6.27
CA MET A 23 10.99 -4.90 5.35
C MET A 23 9.87 -5.89 5.04
N VAL A 24 10.21 -7.16 4.76
CA VAL A 24 9.27 -8.25 4.50
C VAL A 24 8.31 -8.43 5.69
N ILE A 25 8.85 -8.52 6.91
CA ILE A 25 8.04 -8.65 8.13
C ILE A 25 7.11 -7.45 8.33
N ARG A 26 7.58 -6.23 8.07
CA ARG A 26 6.75 -5.03 8.15
C ARG A 26 5.62 -5.03 7.13
N CYS A 27 5.90 -5.41 5.88
CA CYS A 27 4.87 -5.51 4.85
C CYS A 27 3.86 -6.64 5.11
N ALA A 28 4.22 -7.66 5.89
CA ALA A 28 3.26 -8.65 6.36
C ALA A 28 2.24 -8.09 7.38
N ASP A 29 2.56 -6.93 8.00
CA ASP A 29 1.70 -6.15 8.88
C ASP A 29 1.12 -6.95 10.06
N GLY A 30 1.93 -7.82 10.66
CA GLY A 30 1.52 -8.68 11.77
C GLY A 30 0.62 -9.86 11.38
N ASN A 31 0.30 -10.03 10.09
CA ASN A 31 -0.56 -11.11 9.61
C ASN A 31 0.28 -12.28 9.07
N PRO A 32 0.27 -13.48 9.74
CA PRO A 32 1.04 -14.64 9.28
C PRO A 32 0.66 -15.11 7.87
N ARG A 33 -0.62 -14.98 7.48
CA ARG A 33 -1.07 -15.34 6.13
C ARG A 33 -0.43 -14.45 5.06
N ASN A 34 -0.28 -13.16 5.35
CA ASN A 34 0.43 -12.24 4.44
C ASN A 34 1.89 -12.64 4.31
N LEU A 35 2.54 -13.01 5.42
CA LEU A 35 3.93 -13.47 5.38
C LEU A 35 4.10 -14.71 4.50
N ILE A 36 3.21 -15.70 4.63
CA ILE A 36 3.21 -16.90 3.76
C ILE A 36 2.99 -16.51 2.29
N LYS A 37 2.04 -15.63 1.99
CA LYS A 37 1.81 -15.14 0.62
C LYS A 37 3.05 -14.45 0.05
N ILE A 38 3.74 -13.63 0.85
CA ILE A 38 4.97 -12.96 0.45
C ILE A 38 6.06 -14.00 0.10
N PHE A 39 6.28 -14.99 0.94
CA PHE A 39 7.26 -16.03 0.65
C PHE A 39 6.89 -16.84 -0.59
N ASN A 40 5.63 -17.25 -0.74
CA ASN A 40 5.17 -17.96 -1.94
C ASN A 40 5.41 -17.12 -3.21
N SER A 41 5.12 -15.82 -3.16
CA SER A 41 5.40 -14.90 -4.27
C SER A 41 6.90 -14.77 -4.54
N MET A 42 7.75 -14.77 -3.51
CA MET A 42 9.20 -14.77 -3.70
C MET A 42 9.70 -16.06 -4.30
N PHE A 43 9.21 -17.21 -3.83
CA PHE A 43 9.60 -18.51 -4.36
C PHE A 43 9.18 -18.71 -5.81
N SER A 44 8.02 -18.19 -6.23
CA SER A 44 7.59 -18.25 -7.62
C SER A 44 8.49 -17.48 -8.61
N LEU A 45 9.35 -16.59 -8.11
CA LEU A 45 10.32 -15.84 -8.90
C LEU A 45 11.71 -16.51 -8.95
N LEU A 46 11.89 -17.66 -8.29
CA LEU A 46 13.14 -18.42 -8.34
C LEU A 46 13.24 -19.24 -9.61
N SER A 47 14.48 -19.40 -10.10
CA SER A 47 14.75 -20.33 -11.21
C SER A 47 14.64 -21.78 -10.77
N ASN A 48 14.46 -22.68 -11.72
CA ASN A 48 14.43 -24.12 -11.44
C ASN A 48 15.73 -24.62 -10.78
N GLU A 49 16.88 -24.04 -11.11
CA GLU A 49 18.15 -24.36 -10.48
C GLU A 49 18.18 -23.96 -9.00
N GLN A 50 17.66 -22.74 -8.71
CA GLN A 50 17.56 -22.27 -7.32
C GLN A 50 16.60 -23.14 -6.50
N LEU A 51 15.46 -23.54 -7.09
CA LEU A 51 14.52 -24.44 -6.43
C LEU A 51 15.14 -25.82 -6.16
N LYS A 52 15.93 -26.37 -7.09
CA LYS A 52 16.68 -27.62 -6.89
C LYS A 52 17.69 -27.49 -5.73
N LYS A 53 18.42 -26.38 -5.66
CA LYS A 53 19.35 -26.11 -4.54
C LYS A 53 18.63 -26.11 -3.18
N ILE A 54 17.47 -25.45 -3.10
CA ILE A 54 16.64 -25.45 -1.88
C ILE A 54 16.21 -26.89 -1.53
N GLY A 55 15.77 -27.68 -2.53
CA GLY A 55 15.40 -29.08 -2.34
C GLY A 55 16.55 -29.95 -1.81
N ASN A 56 17.79 -29.61 -2.15
CA ASN A 56 19.01 -30.25 -1.64
C ASN A 56 19.47 -29.70 -0.27
N GLY A 57 18.73 -28.79 0.34
CA GLY A 57 19.09 -28.16 1.61
C GLY A 57 20.16 -27.06 1.49
N GLU A 58 20.50 -26.64 0.27
CA GLU A 58 21.46 -25.56 0.04
C GLU A 58 20.84 -24.19 0.31
N ARG A 59 21.67 -23.26 0.76
CA ARG A 59 21.25 -21.88 0.99
C ARG A 59 21.12 -21.13 -0.35
N VAL A 60 19.95 -20.53 -0.58
CA VAL A 60 19.69 -19.69 -1.74
C VAL A 60 19.34 -18.28 -1.27
N GLU A 61 19.98 -17.26 -1.86
CA GLU A 61 19.66 -15.86 -1.61
C GLU A 61 18.67 -15.35 -2.67
N ILE A 62 17.56 -14.77 -2.19
CA ILE A 62 16.57 -14.10 -3.06
C ILE A 62 17.04 -12.68 -3.29
N SER A 63 17.22 -12.28 -4.55
CA SER A 63 17.69 -10.95 -4.91
C SER A 63 16.79 -9.84 -4.36
N LYS A 64 17.36 -8.67 -4.06
CA LYS A 64 16.60 -7.49 -3.60
C LYS A 64 15.52 -7.08 -4.61
N LYS A 65 15.80 -7.20 -5.89
CA LYS A 65 14.85 -6.93 -6.98
C LYS A 65 13.67 -7.89 -6.93
N SER A 66 13.91 -9.19 -6.80
CA SER A 66 12.87 -10.20 -6.68
C SER A 66 12.00 -10.01 -5.43
N GLN A 67 12.62 -9.70 -4.29
CA GLN A 67 11.89 -9.40 -3.06
C GLN A 67 10.96 -8.20 -3.24
N THR A 68 11.47 -7.10 -3.80
CA THR A 68 10.67 -5.89 -4.05
C THR A 68 9.52 -6.16 -5.02
N ARG A 69 9.79 -6.87 -6.13
CA ARG A 69 8.77 -7.23 -7.12
C ARG A 69 7.67 -8.12 -6.50
N ALA A 70 8.04 -9.09 -5.68
CA ALA A 70 7.07 -9.95 -5.00
C ALA A 70 6.15 -9.14 -4.06
N LEU A 71 6.70 -8.20 -3.31
CA LEU A 71 5.93 -7.34 -2.40
C LEU A 71 5.01 -6.37 -3.16
N GLN A 72 5.48 -5.78 -4.26
CA GLN A 72 4.65 -4.91 -5.11
C GLN A 72 3.50 -5.69 -5.75
N SER A 73 3.80 -6.83 -6.40
CA SER A 73 2.78 -7.68 -7.01
C SER A 73 1.72 -8.13 -6.01
N LEU A 74 2.13 -8.54 -4.80
CA LEU A 74 1.17 -8.94 -3.78
C LEU A 74 0.30 -7.76 -3.30
N SER A 75 0.89 -6.58 -3.18
CA SER A 75 0.16 -5.36 -2.83
C SER A 75 -0.88 -5.00 -3.89
N ASP A 76 -0.51 -5.11 -5.17
CA ASP A 76 -1.42 -4.89 -6.31
C ASP A 76 -2.57 -5.90 -6.33
N ILE A 77 -2.25 -7.18 -6.15
CA ILE A 77 -3.26 -8.25 -6.06
C ILE A 77 -4.21 -7.99 -4.90
N THR A 78 -3.68 -7.64 -3.72
CA THR A 78 -4.51 -7.36 -2.53
C THR A 78 -5.47 -6.22 -2.79
N LEU A 79 -5.00 -5.12 -3.38
CA LEU A 79 -5.84 -3.98 -3.70
C LEU A 79 -6.88 -4.33 -4.78
N SER A 80 -6.48 -5.06 -5.83
CA SER A 80 -7.38 -5.47 -6.91
C SER A 80 -8.49 -6.40 -6.43
N GLN A 81 -8.20 -7.30 -5.48
CA GLN A 81 -9.18 -8.20 -4.90
C GLN A 81 -10.32 -7.45 -4.17
N VAL A 82 -10.06 -6.22 -3.71
CA VAL A 82 -11.09 -5.40 -3.07
C VAL A 82 -12.26 -5.11 -4.01
N LYS A 83 -12.00 -4.98 -5.33
CA LYS A 83 -13.05 -4.74 -6.34
C LYS A 83 -14.14 -5.84 -6.34
N SER A 84 -13.77 -7.06 -5.97
CA SER A 84 -14.69 -8.20 -5.95
C SER A 84 -15.54 -8.32 -4.68
N PHE A 85 -15.41 -7.40 -3.74
CA PHE A 85 -16.24 -7.42 -2.53
C PHE A 85 -17.69 -7.10 -2.91
N PRO A 86 -18.67 -7.92 -2.44
CA PRO A 86 -20.07 -7.71 -2.76
C PRO A 86 -20.53 -6.29 -2.40
N GLU A 87 -21.36 -5.70 -3.25
CA GLU A 87 -22.06 -4.41 -3.10
C GLU A 87 -21.15 -3.16 -2.99
N ILE A 88 -20.01 -3.25 -2.30
CA ILE A 88 -19.21 -2.09 -1.90
C ILE A 88 -17.78 -2.10 -2.47
N GLY A 89 -17.41 -3.17 -3.18
CA GLY A 89 -16.04 -3.37 -3.66
C GLY A 89 -15.48 -2.21 -4.48
N PRO A 90 -16.18 -1.74 -5.52
CA PRO A 90 -15.69 -0.61 -6.33
C PRO A 90 -15.48 0.66 -5.51
N GLN A 91 -16.41 1.00 -4.61
CA GLN A 91 -16.30 2.18 -3.76
C GLN A 91 -15.15 2.05 -2.76
N LEU A 92 -14.99 0.87 -2.16
CA LEU A 92 -13.90 0.59 -1.22
C LEU A 92 -12.54 0.64 -1.92
N TYR A 93 -12.44 0.05 -3.12
CA TYR A 93 -11.24 0.14 -3.95
C TYR A 93 -10.85 1.59 -4.22
N SER A 94 -11.80 2.41 -4.69
CA SER A 94 -11.58 3.82 -4.99
C SER A 94 -11.19 4.64 -3.76
N PHE A 95 -11.82 4.37 -2.61
CA PHE A 95 -11.48 4.98 -1.33
C PHE A 95 -10.03 4.69 -0.92
N LEU A 96 -9.60 3.43 -0.99
CA LEU A 96 -8.23 3.02 -0.65
C LEU A 96 -7.22 3.58 -1.64
N LEU A 97 -7.59 3.61 -2.92
CA LEU A 97 -6.77 4.14 -3.99
C LEU A 97 -6.55 5.63 -3.83
N ALA A 98 -7.61 6.40 -3.62
CA ALA A 98 -7.55 7.84 -3.35
C ALA A 98 -6.68 8.12 -2.12
N THR A 99 -6.92 7.39 -1.03
CA THR A 99 -6.13 7.54 0.20
C THR A 99 -4.65 7.27 -0.06
N GLY A 100 -4.31 6.15 -0.68
CA GLY A 100 -2.92 5.75 -0.93
C GLY A 100 -2.19 6.71 -1.85
N ASN A 101 -2.85 7.18 -2.92
CA ASN A 101 -2.27 8.15 -3.86
C ASN A 101 -2.07 9.52 -3.23
N TYR A 102 -3.01 9.99 -2.42
CA TYR A 102 -2.81 11.23 -1.68
C TYR A 102 -1.59 11.15 -0.76
N LEU A 103 -1.44 10.03 -0.03
CA LEU A 103 -0.29 9.81 0.86
C LEU A 103 1.02 9.75 0.07
N HIS A 104 1.01 9.10 -1.10
CA HIS A 104 2.13 9.07 -2.04
C HIS A 104 2.51 10.49 -2.50
N ASP A 105 1.55 11.23 -3.06
CA ASP A 105 1.76 12.58 -3.56
C ASP A 105 2.27 13.53 -2.48
N ARG A 106 1.71 13.41 -1.29
CA ARG A 106 2.17 14.20 -0.15
C ARG A 106 3.61 13.87 0.24
N PHE A 107 4.01 12.61 0.13
CA PHE A 107 5.36 12.18 0.47
C PHE A 107 6.40 12.61 -0.58
N TYR A 108 6.04 12.59 -1.87
CA TYR A 108 6.98 12.86 -2.96
C TYR A 108 6.91 14.29 -3.51
N LYS A 109 5.71 14.85 -3.69
CA LYS A 109 5.52 16.16 -4.34
C LYS A 109 5.60 17.33 -3.35
N ARG A 110 5.21 17.15 -2.10
CA ARG A 110 5.28 18.21 -1.09
C ARG A 110 6.59 18.10 -0.30
N MET A 111 7.65 18.62 -0.86
CA MET A 111 9.03 18.55 -0.36
C MET A 111 9.30 19.19 1.02
N LEU A 112 8.33 19.81 1.67
CA LEU A 112 8.54 20.60 2.87
C LEU A 112 8.55 19.79 4.17
N THR A 113 8.23 18.48 4.14
CA THR A 113 8.24 17.66 5.35
C THR A 113 9.02 16.38 5.13
N THR A 114 10.05 16.16 5.95
CA THR A 114 10.83 14.92 6.01
C THR A 114 10.01 13.74 6.54
N ASP A 115 8.86 14.00 7.12
CA ASP A 115 8.01 13.02 7.77
C ASP A 115 6.94 12.47 6.81
N GLN A 116 6.97 11.16 6.63
CA GLN A 116 5.91 10.48 5.91
C GLN A 116 4.59 10.59 6.65
N VAL A 117 3.52 10.94 5.94
CA VAL A 117 2.15 10.77 6.40
C VAL A 117 1.71 9.36 6.01
N SER A 118 1.22 8.58 6.94
CA SER A 118 0.79 7.19 6.72
C SER A 118 -0.56 6.87 7.39
N SER A 119 -1.17 7.86 8.01
CA SER A 119 -2.43 7.71 8.75
C SER A 119 -3.41 8.81 8.35
N ILE A 120 -4.68 8.54 8.56
CA ILE A 120 -5.79 9.45 8.34
C ILE A 120 -6.54 9.66 9.66
N ASN A 121 -6.87 10.90 9.97
CA ASN A 121 -7.80 11.22 11.04
C ASN A 121 -9.20 11.29 10.48
N ILE A 122 -10.10 10.57 11.09
CA ILE A 122 -11.53 10.57 10.79
C ILE A 122 -12.24 11.27 11.95
N ASP A 123 -13.16 12.15 11.62
CA ASP A 123 -14.00 12.86 12.58
C ASP A 123 -15.48 12.50 12.38
N LYS A 124 -16.34 13.03 13.24
CA LYS A 124 -17.80 12.77 13.21
C LYS A 124 -18.49 13.26 11.94
N SER A 125 -17.86 14.11 11.14
CA SER A 125 -18.43 14.66 9.90
C SER A 125 -18.42 13.68 8.73
N ILE A 126 -17.80 12.51 8.91
CA ILE A 126 -17.79 11.45 7.89
C ILE A 126 -19.22 10.95 7.64
N SER A 127 -19.59 10.80 6.37
CA SER A 127 -20.90 10.23 6.01
C SER A 127 -21.02 8.76 6.43
N ASP A 128 -22.26 8.25 6.58
CA ASP A 128 -22.48 6.85 6.93
C ASP A 128 -21.92 5.89 5.87
N LEU A 129 -21.98 6.25 4.60
CA LEU A 129 -21.38 5.46 3.53
C LEU A 129 -19.86 5.38 3.69
N GLU A 130 -19.20 6.52 3.88
CA GLU A 130 -17.74 6.56 4.06
C GLU A 130 -17.32 5.82 5.33
N TRP A 131 -18.11 5.94 6.40
CA TRP A 131 -17.86 5.19 7.62
C TRP A 131 -17.96 3.67 7.38
N ARG A 132 -18.96 3.21 6.64
CA ARG A 132 -19.07 1.80 6.24
C ARG A 132 -17.86 1.32 5.44
N LEU A 133 -17.28 2.17 4.56
CA LEU A 133 -16.03 1.84 3.86
C LEU A 133 -14.88 1.63 4.84
N VAL A 134 -14.75 2.50 5.84
CA VAL A 134 -13.71 2.39 6.87
C VAL A 134 -13.88 1.11 7.71
N GLU A 135 -15.10 0.81 8.16
CA GLU A 135 -15.37 -0.41 8.94
C GLU A 135 -15.01 -1.68 8.16
N ILE A 136 -15.41 -1.75 6.89
CA ILE A 136 -15.09 -2.89 6.02
C ILE A 136 -13.58 -2.95 5.75
N ALA A 137 -12.92 -1.82 5.53
CA ALA A 137 -11.47 -1.78 5.36
C ALA A 137 -10.73 -2.27 6.60
N VAL A 138 -11.20 -1.91 7.79
CA VAL A 138 -10.62 -2.38 9.06
C VAL A 138 -10.88 -3.87 9.26
N GLY A 139 -12.11 -4.32 9.06
CA GLY A 139 -12.48 -5.74 9.19
C GLY A 139 -11.69 -6.66 8.25
N ASN A 140 -11.23 -6.15 7.12
CA ASN A 140 -10.41 -6.89 6.15
C ASN A 140 -8.90 -6.61 6.28
N GLY A 141 -8.45 -5.87 7.29
CA GLY A 141 -7.04 -5.57 7.53
C GLY A 141 -6.40 -4.66 6.47
N LEU A 142 -7.21 -3.87 5.74
CA LEU A 142 -6.75 -2.89 4.75
C LEU A 142 -6.47 -1.54 5.40
N LEU A 143 -7.18 -1.24 6.49
CA LEU A 143 -6.90 -0.17 7.43
C LEU A 143 -6.72 -0.75 8.83
N HIS A 144 -5.92 -0.06 9.66
CA HIS A 144 -5.75 -0.39 11.06
C HIS A 144 -6.13 0.82 11.92
N PHE A 145 -7.00 0.60 12.88
CA PHE A 145 -7.33 1.59 13.88
C PHE A 145 -6.14 1.81 14.82
N ASN A 146 -5.72 3.04 14.98
CA ASN A 146 -4.66 3.41 15.93
C ASN A 146 -5.33 3.94 17.21
N SER A 147 -5.72 3.05 18.12
CA SER A 147 -6.16 3.46 19.44
C SER A 147 -5.04 4.19 20.21
N VAL A 148 -5.39 5.29 20.85
CA VAL A 148 -4.47 6.02 21.75
C VAL A 148 -4.18 5.18 23.00
N HIS A 149 -5.15 4.40 23.42
CA HIS A 149 -5.10 3.54 24.60
C HIS A 149 -4.99 2.09 24.18
N ARG A 150 -3.95 1.56 23.82
CA ARG A 150 -3.59 0.18 23.45
C ARG A 150 -4.43 -0.96 24.06
N ASN A 151 -5.72 -0.76 24.29
CA ASN A 151 -6.64 -1.83 24.69
C ASN A 151 -6.96 -2.65 23.44
N VAL A 152 -6.74 -3.95 23.54
CA VAL A 152 -6.95 -4.90 22.43
C VAL A 152 -8.42 -4.90 21.97
N ASP A 153 -9.33 -4.44 22.82
CA ASP A 153 -10.78 -4.44 22.61
C ASP A 153 -11.33 -3.11 22.06
N ASP A 154 -10.48 -2.14 21.70
CA ASP A 154 -10.93 -0.88 21.13
C ASP A 154 -11.52 -1.11 19.73
N LEU A 155 -12.84 -1.03 19.65
CA LEU A 155 -13.55 -1.09 18.38
C LEU A 155 -13.29 0.18 17.54
N PRO A 156 -13.31 0.08 16.22
CA PRO A 156 -13.26 1.25 15.34
C PRO A 156 -14.36 2.24 15.69
N THR A 157 -14.03 3.52 15.75
CA THR A 157 -14.97 4.61 16.05
C THR A 157 -14.97 5.64 14.96
N LYS A 158 -16.10 6.35 14.76
CA LYS A 158 -16.19 7.48 13.82
C LYS A 158 -15.22 8.62 14.14
N GLU A 159 -14.62 8.62 15.32
CA GLU A 159 -13.54 9.53 15.70
C GLU A 159 -12.28 8.73 15.98
N GLY A 160 -11.27 8.91 15.15
CA GLY A 160 -10.02 8.19 15.39
C GLY A 160 -9.00 8.31 14.28
N THR A 161 -7.84 7.77 14.55
CA THR A 161 -6.75 7.72 13.59
C THR A 161 -6.66 6.33 12.99
N TYR A 162 -6.64 6.26 11.68
CA TYR A 162 -6.56 5.03 10.91
C TYR A 162 -5.30 5.02 10.07
N ARG A 163 -4.60 3.91 10.05
CA ARG A 163 -3.40 3.70 9.27
C ARG A 163 -3.68 2.79 8.08
N LEU A 164 -3.22 3.16 6.90
CA LEU A 164 -3.19 2.24 5.77
C LEU A 164 -2.35 1.01 6.11
N SER A 165 -2.82 -0.18 5.75
CA SER A 165 -2.08 -1.42 5.96
C SER A 165 -0.70 -1.34 5.31
N PHE A 166 0.32 -1.81 6.01
CA PHE A 166 1.67 -1.86 5.47
C PHE A 166 1.80 -2.85 4.30
N SER A 167 0.87 -3.79 4.18
CA SER A 167 0.79 -4.67 3.02
C SER A 167 0.49 -3.93 1.71
N LEU A 168 -0.16 -2.76 1.79
CA LEU A 168 -0.44 -1.88 0.65
C LEU A 168 0.66 -0.84 0.39
N SER A 169 1.63 -0.70 1.31
CA SER A 169 2.71 0.29 1.17
C SER A 169 3.53 0.15 -0.12
N PRO A 170 3.87 -1.06 -0.60
CA PRO A 170 4.63 -1.22 -1.85
C PRO A 170 3.90 -0.70 -3.08
N ARG A 171 2.57 -0.83 -3.15
CA ARG A 171 1.75 -0.29 -4.24
C ARG A 171 1.86 1.22 -4.36
N PHE A 172 1.84 1.91 -3.24
CA PHE A 172 1.87 3.37 -3.17
C PHE A 172 3.28 3.93 -2.94
N LEU A 173 4.30 3.11 -3.03
CA LEU A 173 5.70 3.48 -2.77
C LEU A 173 5.91 4.15 -1.41
N LEU A 174 5.12 3.79 -0.42
CA LEU A 174 5.20 4.29 0.95
C LEU A 174 6.10 3.41 1.81
N LEU A 175 6.80 3.98 2.77
CA LEU A 175 7.54 3.19 3.74
C LEU A 175 6.57 2.52 4.72
N PRO A 176 6.69 1.21 5.01
CA PRO A 176 5.87 0.52 6.00
C PRO A 176 6.32 0.91 7.43
N ARG A 177 6.01 2.13 7.81
CA ARG A 177 6.30 2.69 9.15
C ARG A 177 5.17 3.63 9.57
N LYS A 178 5.00 3.79 10.88
CA LYS A 178 4.11 4.81 11.42
C LYS A 178 4.61 6.19 11.02
N GLY A 179 3.69 7.06 10.62
CA GLY A 179 3.95 8.45 10.26
C GLY A 179 2.90 9.36 10.86
N LYS A 180 2.92 10.63 10.46
CA LYS A 180 1.90 11.61 10.85
C LYS A 180 0.55 11.24 10.24
N ALA A 181 -0.51 11.77 10.81
CA ALA A 181 -1.86 11.67 10.28
C ALA A 181 -2.24 12.94 9.50
N VAL A 182 -3.18 12.80 8.60
CA VAL A 182 -3.85 13.88 7.86
C VAL A 182 -5.35 13.71 8.01
N ASP A 183 -6.07 14.82 8.04
CA ASP A 183 -7.53 14.78 8.14
C ASP A 183 -8.15 14.24 6.86
N PHE A 184 -9.10 13.33 7.00
CA PHE A 184 -9.79 12.71 5.87
C PHE A 184 -10.46 13.76 4.95
N LEU A 185 -11.02 14.83 5.52
CA LEU A 185 -11.55 15.95 4.75
C LEU A 185 -10.51 16.60 3.81
N THR A 186 -9.24 16.58 4.18
CA THR A 186 -8.18 17.10 3.30
C THR A 186 -7.99 16.20 2.09
N ILE A 187 -8.10 14.88 2.27
CA ILE A 187 -8.06 13.91 1.16
C ILE A 187 -9.26 14.13 0.24
N LYS A 188 -10.47 14.27 0.80
CA LYS A 188 -11.67 14.55 0.02
C LYS A 188 -11.53 15.82 -0.82
N ARG A 189 -11.07 16.91 -0.23
CA ARG A 189 -10.86 18.20 -0.93
C ARG A 189 -9.82 18.11 -2.03
N TYR A 190 -8.79 17.29 -1.85
CA TYR A 190 -7.77 17.09 -2.86
C TYR A 190 -8.33 16.48 -4.14
N TYR A 191 -9.34 15.59 -4.03
CA TYR A 191 -9.97 14.92 -5.16
C TYR A 191 -11.31 15.56 -5.60
N SER A 192 -11.97 16.36 -4.76
CA SER A 192 -13.23 17.03 -5.10
C SER A 192 -13.05 18.40 -5.74
N GLY A 193 -11.83 18.89 -5.88
CA GLY A 193 -11.53 20.14 -6.56
C GLY A 193 -11.88 20.17 -8.05
N ASP A 194 -11.95 19.01 -8.70
CA ASP A 194 -12.58 18.79 -10.01
C ASP A 194 -13.42 17.52 -9.89
N GLN A 195 -14.56 17.47 -10.54
CA GLN A 195 -15.48 16.32 -10.59
C GLN A 195 -14.78 15.04 -11.10
N MET A 196 -13.77 14.58 -10.38
CA MET A 196 -13.10 13.32 -10.71
C MET A 196 -14.03 12.18 -10.35
N CYS A 197 -14.68 11.62 -11.35
CA CYS A 197 -15.35 10.33 -11.17
C CYS A 197 -14.29 9.23 -10.92
N TYR A 198 -14.74 8.10 -10.43
CA TYR A 198 -13.84 6.98 -10.11
C TYR A 198 -13.04 6.49 -11.32
N GLU A 199 -13.54 6.67 -12.55
CA GLU A 199 -12.86 6.38 -13.81
C GLU A 199 -11.63 7.27 -14.05
N ASP A 200 -11.69 8.54 -13.64
CA ASP A 200 -10.55 9.45 -13.79
C ASP A 200 -9.38 9.07 -12.88
N ILE A 201 -9.67 8.53 -11.70
CA ILE A 201 -8.63 8.02 -10.78
C ILE A 201 -7.97 6.77 -11.37
N GLU A 202 -8.72 5.86 -11.98
CA GLU A 202 -8.18 4.70 -12.68
C GLU A 202 -7.35 5.10 -13.90
N ASN A 203 -7.83 6.06 -14.70
CA ASN A 203 -7.12 6.56 -15.89
C ASN A 203 -5.82 7.27 -15.52
N MET A 204 -5.79 8.08 -14.46
CA MET A 204 -4.55 8.70 -13.97
C MET A 204 -3.52 7.67 -13.53
N LEU A 205 -3.98 6.56 -12.95
CA LEU A 205 -3.08 5.46 -12.52
C LEU A 205 -2.63 4.59 -13.66
N SER A 206 -3.50 4.29 -14.62
CA SER A 206 -3.14 3.59 -15.85
C SER A 206 -2.06 4.37 -16.59
N ASN A 207 -2.22 5.68 -16.71
CA ASN A 207 -1.23 6.56 -17.32
C ASN A 207 0.08 6.64 -16.53
N GLN A 208 0.03 6.60 -15.19
CA GLN A 208 1.25 6.52 -14.38
C GLN A 208 1.95 5.16 -14.47
N LEU A 209 1.19 4.07 -14.63
CA LEU A 209 1.74 2.73 -14.83
C LEU A 209 2.29 2.56 -16.24
N ASN A 210 1.61 3.07 -17.27
CA ASN A 210 2.06 3.01 -18.67
C ASN A 210 3.34 3.84 -18.90
N LEU A 211 3.55 4.93 -18.16
CA LEU A 211 4.85 5.64 -18.15
C LEU A 211 6.00 4.76 -17.62
N PHE A 212 5.68 3.62 -17.02
CA PHE A 212 6.68 2.65 -16.54
C PHE A 212 6.86 1.45 -17.46
N ASP A 213 5.96 1.22 -18.42
CA ASP A 213 5.99 0.06 -19.33
C ASP A 213 6.42 0.41 -20.77
N GLU A 214 6.33 1.68 -21.20
CA GLU A 214 6.60 2.08 -22.59
C GLU A 214 8.09 2.31 -22.95
N GLU A 215 9.04 2.15 -22.04
CA GLU A 215 10.48 2.25 -22.37
C GLU A 215 11.21 0.89 -22.37
N GLY A 216 10.52 -0.18 -22.79
CA GLY A 216 11.06 -1.55 -22.88
C GLY A 216 11.03 -2.11 -24.31
N GLY A 217 11.29 -1.29 -25.32
CA GLY A 217 11.44 -1.70 -26.71
C GLY A 217 12.83 -1.43 -27.24
#